data_04996c16e7ceac7d9dde9ac83547ffdc
#
_entry.id   04996c16e7ceac7d9dde9ac83547ffdc
#
_cell.length_a   1.000
_cell.length_b   1.000
_cell.length_c   1.000
_cell.angle_alpha   90.00
_cell.angle_beta   90.00
_cell.angle_gamma   90.00
#
_symmetry.space_group_name_H-M   'P 1'
#
loop_
_entity.id
_entity.type
_entity.pdbx_description
1 polymer ?
#
loop_
_entity_poly.entity_id
_entity_poly.type
_entity_poly.pdbx_seq_one_letter_code
_entity_poly.pdbx_strand_id
1 'polypeptide(L)'
;MDFEELKNEKFMRVKDNRLIKIKPDHRPQESTKEYDTVRYSTCTNMCESGCGLKIFLKDGKIVDVMGDPEHPQNRGGLCSKGVGQIQWWYDPLRVHHPMIRKSLTDDFKRVSWDDALDFAAERLIKLHDEYGPEALTVFRTGRSSFGNKEGGARFGRIFGTHNIKYFF
;
A
#
# COMPACT_ATOMS: atom_id res chain seq x y z
N MET A 1 25.55 25.95 -19.49
CA MET A 1 24.25 25.27 -19.65
C MET A 1 23.24 26.15 -18.93
N ASP A 2 22.33 26.73 -19.69
CA ASP A 2 21.34 27.68 -19.16
C ASP A 2 20.24 26.93 -18.42
N PHE A 3 19.63 27.55 -17.40
CA PHE A 3 18.55 26.96 -16.62
C PHE A 3 17.30 26.62 -17.46
N GLU A 4 17.10 27.33 -18.56
CA GLU A 4 16.03 27.07 -19.52
C GLU A 4 16.30 25.82 -20.38
N GLU A 5 17.57 25.52 -20.70
CA GLU A 5 17.94 24.25 -21.36
C GLU A 5 17.69 23.03 -20.46
N LEU A 6 17.86 23.20 -19.13
CA LEU A 6 17.64 22.14 -18.17
C LEU A 6 16.16 21.76 -18.01
N LYS A 7 15.25 22.71 -18.20
CA LYS A 7 13.80 22.45 -18.12
C LYS A 7 13.29 21.51 -19.21
N ASN A 8 13.97 21.43 -20.33
CA ASN A 8 13.58 20.59 -21.47
C ASN A 8 14.20 19.18 -21.44
N GLU A 9 15.12 18.90 -20.49
CA GLU A 9 15.74 17.60 -20.38
C GLU A 9 15.04 16.74 -19.33
N LYS A 10 14.32 15.72 -19.77
CA LYS A 10 13.50 14.85 -18.92
C LYS A 10 14.24 14.07 -17.84
N PHE A 11 15.57 13.93 -17.91
CA PHE A 11 16.33 13.11 -16.99
C PHE A 11 17.73 13.65 -16.71
N MET A 12 17.90 14.31 -15.57
CA MET A 12 19.19 14.80 -15.09
C MET A 12 19.46 14.30 -13.68
N ARG A 13 20.69 13.94 -13.37
CA ARG A 13 21.17 13.70 -12.00
C ARG A 13 22.52 14.36 -11.77
N VAL A 14 22.81 14.66 -10.52
CA VAL A 14 24.14 15.16 -10.14
C VAL A 14 25.09 13.98 -9.92
N LYS A 15 26.21 13.98 -10.63
CA LYS A 15 27.33 13.10 -10.41
C LYS A 15 28.61 13.95 -10.43
N ASP A 16 29.46 13.79 -9.44
CA ASP A 16 30.73 14.53 -9.33
C ASP A 16 30.53 16.05 -9.46
N ASN A 17 29.49 16.59 -8.81
CA ASN A 17 29.06 18.00 -8.88
C ASN A 17 28.70 18.49 -10.29
N ARG A 18 28.43 17.60 -11.21
CA ARG A 18 27.98 17.93 -12.58
C ARG A 18 26.60 17.34 -12.83
N LEU A 19 25.77 18.09 -13.55
CA LEU A 19 24.52 17.58 -14.09
C LEU A 19 24.86 16.68 -15.28
N ILE A 20 24.44 15.43 -15.22
CA ILE A 20 24.57 14.48 -16.31
C ILE A 20 23.21 14.07 -16.82
N LYS A 21 23.09 13.95 -18.14
CA LYS A 21 21.90 13.40 -18.78
C LYS A 21 21.80 11.92 -18.43
N ILE A 22 20.67 11.55 -17.82
CA ILE A 22 20.36 10.14 -17.61
C ILE A 22 19.80 9.60 -18.92
N LYS A 23 20.42 8.55 -19.46
CA LYS A 23 19.82 7.84 -20.60
C LYS A 23 18.41 7.42 -20.22
N PRO A 24 17.44 7.46 -21.17
CA PRO A 24 16.12 6.91 -20.95
C PRO A 24 16.26 5.52 -20.34
N ASP A 25 15.49 5.28 -19.31
CA ASP A 25 15.55 4.02 -18.58
C ASP A 25 15.33 2.85 -19.55
N HIS A 26 16.24 1.87 -19.53
CA HIS A 26 16.13 0.67 -20.32
C HIS A 26 15.08 -0.31 -19.76
N ARG A 27 14.28 0.11 -18.78
CA ARG A 27 13.19 -0.72 -18.28
C ARG A 27 12.16 -0.94 -19.37
N PRO A 28 11.67 -2.17 -19.54
CA PRO A 28 10.62 -2.43 -20.52
C PRO A 28 9.41 -1.56 -20.24
N GLN A 29 8.91 -0.89 -21.26
CA GLN A 29 7.70 -0.06 -21.20
C GLN A 29 6.43 -0.89 -21.46
N GLU A 30 6.62 -2.11 -21.94
CA GLU A 30 5.58 -3.06 -22.28
C GLU A 30 5.87 -4.41 -21.64
N SER A 31 4.80 -5.12 -21.23
CA SER A 31 4.92 -6.47 -20.72
C SER A 31 5.41 -7.44 -21.81
N THR A 32 6.27 -8.35 -21.42
CA THR A 32 6.64 -9.51 -22.26
C THR A 32 5.61 -10.64 -22.16
N LYS A 33 4.62 -10.52 -21.25
CA LYS A 33 3.52 -11.47 -21.10
C LYS A 33 2.38 -11.10 -22.03
N GLU A 34 1.62 -12.10 -22.46
CA GLU A 34 0.41 -11.88 -23.23
C GLU A 34 -0.65 -11.16 -22.38
N TYR A 35 -1.26 -10.13 -22.92
CA TYR A 35 -2.34 -9.36 -22.29
C TYR A 35 -3.35 -8.85 -23.31
N ASP A 36 -4.56 -8.55 -22.85
CA ASP A 36 -5.63 -7.98 -23.67
C ASP A 36 -6.00 -6.55 -23.26
N THR A 37 -5.68 -6.17 -22.04
CA THR A 37 -6.11 -4.88 -21.48
C THR A 37 -4.99 -4.28 -20.63
N VAL A 38 -4.86 -2.94 -20.71
CA VAL A 38 -4.00 -2.15 -19.83
C VAL A 38 -4.87 -1.24 -18.98
N ARG A 39 -4.52 -1.13 -17.68
CA ARG A 39 -5.12 -0.19 -16.73
C ARG A 39 -4.03 0.56 -15.99
N TYR A 40 -4.38 1.77 -15.56
CA TYR A 40 -3.49 2.61 -14.76
C TYR A 40 -4.04 2.73 -13.34
N SER A 41 -3.15 2.76 -12.36
CA SER A 41 -3.49 2.87 -10.96
C SER A 41 -2.32 3.47 -10.17
N THR A 42 -2.49 3.56 -8.87
CA THR A 42 -1.44 4.03 -7.96
C THR A 42 -1.06 2.92 -7.00
N CYS A 43 0.24 2.75 -6.80
CA CYS A 43 0.75 1.80 -5.80
C CYS A 43 0.45 2.30 -4.39
N THR A 44 -0.27 1.50 -3.63
CA THR A 44 -0.57 1.75 -2.22
C THR A 44 0.17 0.78 -1.30
N ASN A 45 1.13 0.02 -1.83
CA ASN A 45 1.83 -1.01 -1.10
C ASN A 45 2.92 -0.40 -0.21
N MET A 46 2.71 -0.44 1.09
CA MET A 46 3.68 -0.20 2.17
C MET A 46 4.36 1.18 2.23
N CYS A 47 4.13 2.10 1.32
CA CYS A 47 4.74 3.44 1.42
C CYS A 47 3.82 4.53 0.87
N GLU A 48 4.18 5.78 1.15
CA GLU A 48 3.40 6.97 0.77
C GLU A 48 3.78 7.53 -0.60
N SER A 49 4.72 6.88 -1.30
CA SER A 49 5.25 7.42 -2.56
C SER A 49 4.21 7.52 -3.66
N GLY A 50 3.13 6.74 -3.62
CA GLY A 50 2.06 6.85 -4.61
C GLY A 50 2.52 6.63 -6.05
N CYS A 51 3.46 5.69 -6.28
CA CYS A 51 3.98 5.41 -7.61
C CYS A 51 2.87 5.03 -8.59
N GLY A 52 2.85 5.63 -9.77
CA GLY A 52 1.95 5.25 -10.86
C GLY A 52 2.26 3.86 -11.36
N LEU A 53 1.22 3.09 -11.58
CA LEU A 53 1.27 1.72 -12.07
C LEU A 53 0.63 1.61 -13.45
N LYS A 54 1.30 0.87 -14.33
CA LYS A 54 0.76 0.31 -15.56
C LYS A 54 0.48 -1.16 -15.32
N ILE A 55 -0.78 -1.57 -15.38
CA ILE A 55 -1.27 -2.89 -15.01
C ILE A 55 -1.75 -3.61 -16.26
N PHE A 56 -1.19 -4.77 -16.54
CA PHE A 56 -1.52 -5.58 -17.69
C PHE A 56 -2.44 -6.74 -17.27
N LEU A 57 -3.56 -6.87 -17.95
CA LEU A 57 -4.55 -7.91 -17.67
C LEU A 57 -4.70 -8.85 -18.86
N LYS A 58 -4.98 -10.11 -18.56
CA LYS A 58 -5.42 -11.13 -19.49
C LYS A 58 -6.64 -11.82 -18.92
N ASP A 59 -7.75 -11.84 -19.66
CA ASP A 59 -9.01 -12.44 -19.20
C ASP A 59 -9.45 -11.95 -17.81
N GLY A 60 -9.30 -10.64 -17.55
CA GLY A 60 -9.64 -9.99 -16.29
C GLY A 60 -8.68 -10.26 -15.12
N LYS A 61 -7.60 -11.00 -15.32
CA LYS A 61 -6.57 -11.26 -14.31
C LYS A 61 -5.33 -10.43 -14.57
N ILE A 62 -4.71 -9.93 -13.50
CA ILE A 62 -3.45 -9.19 -13.60
C ILE A 62 -2.34 -10.20 -13.95
N VAL A 63 -1.67 -9.99 -15.08
CA VAL A 63 -0.55 -10.82 -15.52
C VAL A 63 0.79 -10.13 -15.30
N ASP A 64 0.79 -8.78 -15.31
CA ASP A 64 2.02 -8.01 -15.06
C ASP A 64 1.71 -6.63 -14.47
N VAL A 65 2.71 -6.06 -13.79
CA VAL A 65 2.66 -4.70 -13.24
C VAL A 65 4.01 -4.02 -13.44
N MET A 66 3.99 -2.85 -14.03
CA MET A 66 5.15 -2.00 -14.24
C MET A 66 4.89 -0.61 -13.67
N GLY A 67 5.95 0.17 -13.49
CA GLY A 67 5.80 1.60 -13.23
C GLY A 67 5.29 2.32 -14.47
N ASP A 68 4.37 3.26 -14.26
CA ASP A 68 3.87 4.11 -15.33
C ASP A 68 4.94 5.12 -15.75
N PRO A 69 5.43 5.10 -17.00
CA PRO A 69 6.45 6.02 -17.48
C PRO A 69 5.98 7.47 -17.54
N GLU A 70 4.69 7.72 -17.72
CA GLU A 70 4.11 9.06 -17.78
C GLU A 70 3.81 9.65 -16.39
N HIS A 71 3.88 8.83 -15.33
CA HIS A 71 3.63 9.31 -13.98
C HIS A 71 4.76 10.25 -13.51
N PRO A 72 4.46 11.48 -13.05
CA PRO A 72 5.47 12.53 -12.81
C PRO A 72 6.47 12.17 -11.71
N GLN A 73 6.09 11.35 -10.74
CA GLN A 73 6.92 11.01 -9.60
C GLN A 73 7.87 9.84 -9.88
N ASN A 74 7.35 8.71 -10.32
CA ASN A 74 8.16 7.50 -10.49
C ASN A 74 8.65 7.26 -11.93
N ARG A 75 8.06 7.89 -12.94
CA ARG A 75 8.52 7.88 -14.33
C ARG A 75 8.94 6.50 -14.83
N GLY A 76 8.08 5.52 -14.65
CA GLY A 76 8.35 4.12 -14.97
C GLY A 76 9.13 3.35 -13.90
N GLY A 77 9.67 4.02 -12.87
CA GLY A 77 10.34 3.37 -11.74
C GLY A 77 9.36 2.67 -10.82
N LEU A 78 9.66 1.42 -10.46
CA LEU A 78 8.89 0.67 -9.48
C LEU A 78 9.84 -0.19 -8.65
N CYS A 79 9.67 -0.18 -7.33
CA CYS A 79 10.50 -0.99 -6.45
C CYS A 79 10.07 -2.46 -6.48
N SER A 80 10.91 -3.35 -5.96
CA SER A 80 10.63 -4.79 -5.89
C SER A 80 9.30 -5.13 -5.21
N LYS A 81 8.87 -4.37 -4.21
CA LYS A 81 7.57 -4.56 -3.53
C LYS A 81 6.41 -4.20 -4.46
N GLY A 82 6.55 -3.13 -5.24
CA GLY A 82 5.55 -2.74 -6.23
C GLY A 82 5.39 -3.76 -7.33
N VAL A 83 6.50 -4.30 -7.86
CA VAL A 83 6.48 -5.37 -8.87
C VAL A 83 5.94 -6.67 -8.28
N GLY A 84 6.32 -7.01 -7.04
CA GLY A 84 5.91 -8.24 -6.36
C GLY A 84 4.45 -8.29 -5.91
N GLN A 85 3.67 -7.22 -6.08
CA GLN A 85 2.26 -7.17 -5.67
C GLN A 85 1.42 -8.32 -6.23
N ILE A 86 1.69 -8.74 -7.46
CA ILE A 86 0.92 -9.80 -8.11
C ILE A 86 1.02 -11.09 -7.32
N GLN A 87 2.21 -11.41 -6.81
CA GLN A 87 2.46 -12.66 -6.10
C GLN A 87 1.61 -12.77 -4.83
N TRP A 88 1.63 -11.74 -3.98
CA TRP A 88 0.83 -11.79 -2.76
C TRP A 88 -0.66 -11.50 -2.99
N TRP A 89 -1.01 -10.82 -4.10
CA TRP A 89 -2.41 -10.61 -4.47
C TRP A 89 -3.10 -11.93 -4.83
N TYR A 90 -2.40 -12.81 -5.53
CA TYR A 90 -2.89 -14.13 -5.93
C TYR A 90 -2.33 -15.28 -5.06
N ASP A 91 -1.76 -14.96 -3.91
CA ASP A 91 -1.28 -15.97 -2.97
C ASP A 91 -2.45 -16.84 -2.48
N PRO A 92 -2.39 -18.17 -2.63
CA PRO A 92 -3.45 -19.06 -2.16
C PRO A 92 -3.67 -19.01 -0.64
N LEU A 93 -2.68 -18.54 0.13
CA LEU A 93 -2.79 -18.37 1.58
C LEU A 93 -3.34 -16.99 1.97
N ARG A 94 -3.64 -16.13 1.00
CA ARG A 94 -4.20 -14.81 1.27
C ARG A 94 -5.58 -14.92 1.91
N VAL A 95 -5.76 -14.26 3.04
CA VAL A 95 -7.06 -14.17 3.73
C VAL A 95 -7.99 -13.23 2.96
N HIS A 96 -9.08 -13.78 2.41
CA HIS A 96 -10.07 -13.05 1.62
C HIS A 96 -11.34 -12.69 2.41
N HIS A 97 -11.52 -13.27 3.60
CA HIS A 97 -12.71 -13.11 4.41
C HIS A 97 -12.34 -12.95 5.88
N PRO A 98 -13.16 -12.26 6.68
CA PRO A 98 -12.96 -12.21 8.11
C PRO A 98 -12.94 -13.62 8.73
N MET A 99 -12.10 -13.80 9.71
CA MET A 99 -11.97 -15.07 10.42
C MET A 99 -11.87 -14.80 11.93
N ILE A 100 -12.60 -15.55 12.72
CA ILE A 100 -12.61 -15.47 14.18
C ILE A 100 -12.18 -16.79 14.78
N ARG A 101 -11.43 -16.74 15.88
CA ARG A 101 -11.24 -17.85 16.84
C ARG A 101 -11.63 -17.39 18.23
N LYS A 102 -12.21 -18.28 19.02
CA LYS A 102 -12.67 -17.96 20.39
C LYS A 102 -11.57 -18.09 21.43
N SER A 103 -10.61 -18.97 21.21
CA SER A 103 -9.44 -19.16 22.05
C SER A 103 -8.15 -19.24 21.22
N LEU A 104 -6.99 -19.19 21.87
CA LEU A 104 -5.69 -19.31 21.20
C LEU A 104 -5.44 -20.71 20.62
N THR A 105 -6.14 -21.72 21.13
CA THR A 105 -6.03 -23.11 20.71
C THR A 105 -7.03 -23.50 19.61
N ASP A 106 -8.00 -22.63 19.34
CA ASP A 106 -9.04 -22.91 18.34
C ASP A 106 -8.53 -22.59 16.94
N ASP A 107 -9.04 -23.29 15.94
CA ASP A 107 -8.89 -22.93 14.54
C ASP A 107 -9.70 -21.68 14.20
N PHE A 108 -9.16 -20.90 13.27
CA PHE A 108 -9.88 -19.76 12.71
C PHE A 108 -11.07 -20.22 11.85
N LYS A 109 -12.25 -19.67 12.12
CA LYS A 109 -13.48 -19.92 11.36
C LYS A 109 -13.85 -18.69 10.56
N ARG A 110 -14.19 -18.89 9.28
CA ARG A 110 -14.73 -17.83 8.42
C ARG A 110 -16.06 -17.35 8.94
N VAL A 111 -16.25 -16.03 8.96
CA VAL A 111 -17.49 -15.36 9.38
C VAL A 111 -17.86 -14.26 8.39
N SER A 112 -19.05 -13.66 8.55
CA SER A 112 -19.41 -12.44 7.83
C SER A 112 -18.65 -11.23 8.36
N TRP A 113 -18.66 -10.11 7.60
CA TRP A 113 -18.10 -8.85 8.09
C TRP A 113 -18.88 -8.32 9.30
N ASP A 114 -20.20 -8.47 9.30
CA ASP A 114 -21.04 -8.02 10.41
C ASP A 114 -20.70 -8.78 11.70
N ASP A 115 -20.66 -10.12 11.65
CA ASP A 115 -20.25 -10.93 12.80
C ASP A 115 -18.83 -10.58 13.30
N ALA A 116 -17.91 -10.30 12.38
CA ALA A 116 -16.55 -9.95 12.77
C ALA A 116 -16.46 -8.57 13.44
N LEU A 117 -17.20 -7.60 12.94
CA LEU A 117 -17.25 -6.25 13.50
C LEU A 117 -17.97 -6.24 14.85
N ASP A 118 -19.08 -6.96 14.99
CA ASP A 118 -19.81 -7.10 16.25
C ASP A 118 -18.94 -7.76 17.31
N PHE A 119 -18.28 -8.87 16.97
CA PHE A 119 -17.36 -9.54 17.86
C PHE A 119 -16.21 -8.65 18.34
N ALA A 120 -15.64 -7.83 17.43
CA ALA A 120 -14.57 -6.90 17.78
C ALA A 120 -15.10 -5.76 18.65
N ALA A 121 -16.27 -5.20 18.31
CA ALA A 121 -16.89 -4.09 19.05
C ALA A 121 -17.26 -4.51 20.48
N GLU A 122 -17.92 -5.64 20.67
CA GLU A 122 -18.26 -6.18 21.99
C GLU A 122 -17.02 -6.33 22.88
N ARG A 123 -15.92 -6.84 22.34
CA ARG A 123 -14.68 -7.00 23.08
C ARG A 123 -14.02 -5.68 23.45
N LEU A 124 -14.02 -4.73 22.54
CA LEU A 124 -13.48 -3.40 22.77
C LEU A 124 -14.30 -2.63 23.81
N ILE A 125 -15.63 -2.70 23.75
CA ILE A 125 -16.54 -2.10 24.72
C ILE A 125 -16.29 -2.71 26.12
N LYS A 126 -16.21 -4.03 26.21
CA LYS A 126 -15.91 -4.70 27.47
C LYS A 126 -14.58 -4.26 28.08
N LEU A 127 -13.53 -4.16 27.27
CA LEU A 127 -12.23 -3.67 27.74
C LEU A 127 -12.27 -2.23 28.18
N HIS A 128 -13.01 -1.37 27.44
CA HIS A 128 -13.22 0.02 27.80
C HIS A 128 -13.94 0.16 29.16
N ASP A 129 -15.01 -0.63 29.37
CA ASP A 129 -15.82 -0.57 30.60
C ASP A 129 -15.06 -1.11 31.82
N GLU A 130 -14.21 -2.12 31.62
CA GLU A 130 -13.45 -2.77 32.69
C GLU A 130 -12.17 -1.99 33.06
N TYR A 131 -11.45 -1.46 32.08
CA TYR A 131 -10.10 -0.89 32.26
C TYR A 131 -9.97 0.57 31.82
N GLY A 132 -11.04 1.16 31.28
CA GLY A 132 -11.03 2.50 30.73
C GLY A 132 -10.41 2.58 29.31
N PRO A 133 -10.50 3.76 28.67
CA PRO A 133 -10.08 3.94 27.28
C PRO A 133 -8.58 3.72 27.05
N GLU A 134 -7.75 3.89 28.07
CA GLU A 134 -6.30 3.73 27.96
C GLU A 134 -5.85 2.26 27.86
N ALA A 135 -6.78 1.30 27.99
CA ALA A 135 -6.53 -0.11 27.69
C ALA A 135 -6.23 -0.36 26.21
N LEU A 136 -6.64 0.54 25.32
CA LEU A 136 -6.36 0.47 23.90
C LEU A 136 -5.12 1.28 23.53
N THR A 137 -4.19 0.65 22.81
CA THR A 137 -3.09 1.35 22.13
C THR A 137 -3.24 1.22 20.62
N VAL A 138 -3.24 2.34 19.92
CA VAL A 138 -3.27 2.40 18.45
C VAL A 138 -1.87 2.64 17.91
N PHE A 139 -1.34 1.67 17.17
CA PHE A 139 -0.08 1.80 16.46
C PHE A 139 -0.31 2.21 15.01
N ARG A 140 0.35 3.29 14.60
CA ARG A 140 0.35 3.78 13.22
C ARG A 140 1.76 3.69 12.67
N THR A 141 1.89 3.36 11.39
CA THR A 141 3.20 3.28 10.74
C THR A 141 3.27 4.19 9.52
N GLY A 142 4.48 4.68 9.21
CA GLY A 142 4.75 5.44 7.99
C GLY A 142 4.55 4.64 6.70
N ARG A 143 4.35 3.33 6.82
CA ARG A 143 4.25 2.41 5.68
C ARG A 143 2.81 1.97 5.37
N SER A 144 1.82 2.58 5.99
CA SER A 144 0.41 2.38 5.63
C SER A 144 -0.10 3.56 4.80
N SER A 145 -1.13 3.33 4.00
CA SER A 145 -1.76 4.42 3.24
C SER A 145 -2.25 5.53 4.17
N PHE A 146 -2.26 6.76 3.68
CA PHE A 146 -2.67 7.93 4.46
C PHE A 146 -4.05 7.73 5.12
N GLY A 147 -5.02 7.20 4.37
CA GLY A 147 -6.36 6.93 4.89
C GLY A 147 -6.38 5.97 6.08
N ASN A 148 -5.57 4.92 6.04
CA ASN A 148 -5.47 3.95 7.14
C ASN A 148 -4.83 4.56 8.40
N LYS A 149 -3.83 5.44 8.22
CA LYS A 149 -3.20 6.13 9.35
C LYS A 149 -4.17 7.05 10.06
N GLU A 150 -4.87 7.87 9.32
CA GLU A 150 -5.82 8.82 9.89
C GLU A 150 -7.07 8.12 10.43
N GLY A 151 -7.53 7.06 9.77
CA GLY A 151 -8.61 6.21 10.27
C GLY A 151 -8.30 5.60 11.63
N GLY A 152 -7.12 5.02 11.81
CA GLY A 152 -6.68 4.48 13.10
C GLY A 152 -6.57 5.55 14.20
N ALA A 153 -6.02 6.72 13.88
CA ALA A 153 -5.93 7.82 14.84
C ALA A 153 -7.30 8.35 15.25
N ARG A 154 -8.20 8.50 14.26
CA ARG A 154 -9.58 8.92 14.51
C ARG A 154 -10.32 7.93 15.39
N PHE A 155 -10.17 6.64 15.09
CA PHE A 155 -10.76 5.58 15.91
C PHE A 155 -10.28 5.65 17.36
N GLY A 156 -8.97 5.76 17.60
CA GLY A 156 -8.41 5.88 18.94
C GLY A 156 -8.97 7.09 19.70
N ARG A 157 -9.08 8.26 19.06
CA ARG A 157 -9.66 9.47 19.67
C ARG A 157 -11.13 9.29 20.01
N ILE A 158 -11.92 8.66 19.14
CA ILE A 158 -13.35 8.38 19.39
C ILE A 158 -13.51 7.37 20.54
N PHE A 159 -12.63 6.37 20.58
CA PHE A 159 -12.57 5.40 21.68
C PHE A 159 -12.19 6.05 23.02
N GLY A 160 -11.52 7.21 22.98
CA GLY A 160 -11.11 7.98 24.14
C GLY A 160 -9.66 7.74 24.59
N THR A 161 -8.88 6.92 23.88
CA THR A 161 -7.49 6.68 24.24
C THR A 161 -6.53 7.76 23.75
N HIS A 162 -5.55 8.11 24.58
CA HIS A 162 -4.40 8.95 24.23
C HIS A 162 -3.18 8.10 23.77
N ASN A 163 -3.27 6.78 23.90
CA ASN A 163 -2.21 5.84 23.52
C ASN A 163 -2.14 5.64 22.00
N ILE A 164 -1.90 6.72 21.26
CA ILE A 164 -1.74 6.70 19.81
C ILE A 164 -0.24 6.85 19.50
N LYS A 165 0.40 5.78 19.07
CA LYS A 165 1.84 5.71 18.80
C LYS A 165 2.12 5.68 17.30
N TYR A 166 3.20 6.35 16.89
CA TYR A 166 3.65 6.39 15.50
C TYR A 166 5.02 5.71 15.39
N PHE A 167 5.15 4.80 14.43
CA PHE A 167 6.40 4.13 14.08
C PHE A 167 6.80 4.46 12.64
N PHE A 168 8.07 4.74 12.47
CA PHE A 168 8.68 5.00 11.16
C PHE A 168 9.03 3.71 10.40
#